data_cd8efe6f02ca6691ae20453591839c56
#
_entry.id   cd8efe6f02ca6691ae20453591839c56
#
_cell.length_a   1.000
_cell.length_b   1.000
_cell.length_c   1.000
_cell.angle_alpha   90.00
_cell.angle_beta   90.00
_cell.angle_gamma   90.00
#
_symmetry.space_group_name_H-M   'P 1'
#
loop_
_entity.id
_entity.type
_entity.pdbx_description
1 polymer ?
#
loop_
_entity_poly.entity_id
_entity_poly.type
_entity_poly.pdbx_seq_one_letter_code
_entity_poly.pdbx_strand_id
1 'polypeptide(L)'
;MNSRRKFLQNSSALLGGTILASSVSNSAFAIFKNTTVPSDQLNIGAIGVNGMGWSDVTAALKIPGVNLVAICDVDKNVIARRLNDLAKMGKDASKVKTYGDYKKLLENKDVDAVVIGTPDHWHALIMMDACAAGKDVYCEKPVGNSIGECRAMVAA
;
A
#
# COMPACT_ATOMS: atom_id res chain seq x y z
N MET A 1 31.57 4.18 -4.06
CA MET A 1 30.94 5.34 -3.39
C MET A 1 30.94 6.54 -4.34
N ASN A 2 29.86 7.30 -4.43
CA ASN A 2 29.69 8.62 -5.10
C ASN A 2 28.95 8.71 -6.44
N SER A 3 27.99 7.85 -6.73
CA SER A 3 27.11 8.07 -7.90
C SER A 3 25.98 9.10 -7.64
N ARG A 4 25.34 9.09 -6.47
CA ARG A 4 24.21 10.00 -6.13
C ARG A 4 24.65 11.46 -5.90
N ARG A 5 25.82 11.67 -5.31
CA ARG A 5 26.35 13.01 -5.05
C ARG A 5 26.79 13.73 -6.33
N LYS A 6 27.36 13.00 -7.28
CA LYS A 6 27.71 13.53 -8.62
C LYS A 6 26.47 13.85 -9.46
N PHE A 7 25.41 13.06 -9.35
CA PHE A 7 24.15 13.33 -10.04
C PHE A 7 23.52 14.64 -9.55
N LEU A 8 23.46 14.86 -8.24
CA LEU A 8 22.92 16.11 -7.67
C LEU A 8 23.77 17.33 -7.99
N GLN A 9 25.10 17.21 -8.02
CA GLN A 9 26.01 18.29 -8.40
C GLN A 9 25.90 18.66 -9.88
N ASN A 10 25.68 17.69 -10.76
CA ASN A 10 25.51 17.97 -12.19
C ASN A 10 24.14 18.53 -12.55
N SER A 11 23.10 18.21 -11.75
CA SER A 11 21.74 18.77 -11.95
C SER A 11 21.65 20.24 -11.57
N SER A 12 22.47 20.72 -10.61
CA SER A 12 22.49 22.14 -10.22
C SER A 12 23.25 23.03 -11.19
N ALA A 13 24.14 22.47 -12.01
CA ALA A 13 24.91 23.25 -13.02
C ALA A 13 24.10 23.57 -14.30
N LEU A 14 22.97 22.87 -14.53
CA LEU A 14 22.09 23.10 -15.68
C LEU A 14 21.00 24.16 -15.44
N LEU A 15 20.85 24.66 -14.22
CA LEU A 15 19.86 25.68 -13.84
C LEU A 15 20.41 27.11 -13.80
N GLY A 16 21.67 27.32 -14.20
CA GLY A 16 22.39 28.61 -14.18
C GLY A 16 22.39 29.36 -15.53
N GLY A 17 21.36 29.22 -16.37
CA GLY A 17 21.32 29.91 -17.65
C GLY A 17 19.95 30.52 -17.92
N THR A 18 19.94 31.88 -17.94
CA THR A 18 18.90 32.77 -18.49
C THR A 18 17.56 32.85 -17.75
N ILE A 19 17.51 33.70 -16.73
CA ILE A 19 16.25 34.34 -16.33
C ILE A 19 15.96 35.42 -17.38
N LEU A 20 15.21 35.05 -18.43
CA LEU A 20 14.41 36.01 -19.19
C LEU A 20 13.06 36.06 -18.50
N ALA A 21 12.81 37.17 -17.80
CA ALA A 21 11.54 37.55 -17.24
C ALA A 21 10.52 37.70 -18.38
N SER A 22 9.73 36.64 -18.63
CA SER A 22 8.48 36.73 -19.34
C SER A 22 7.41 36.13 -18.43
N SER A 23 6.37 36.88 -18.23
CA SER A 23 5.17 36.63 -17.44
C SER A 23 4.65 35.19 -17.60
N VAL A 24 5.13 34.28 -16.77
CA VAL A 24 4.52 32.96 -16.63
C VAL A 24 3.32 33.15 -15.73
N SER A 25 2.14 33.13 -16.34
CA SER A 25 0.86 33.19 -15.64
C SER A 25 0.83 32.15 -14.51
N ASN A 26 0.27 32.52 -13.36
CA ASN A 26 0.08 31.68 -12.17
C ASN A 26 -0.59 30.30 -12.45
N SER A 27 -1.06 30.07 -13.66
CA SER A 27 -1.67 28.81 -14.09
C SER A 27 -0.68 27.63 -14.24
N ALA A 28 0.60 27.90 -14.50
CA ALA A 28 1.60 26.82 -14.63
C ALA A 28 1.97 26.18 -13.28
N PHE A 29 1.91 26.94 -12.18
CA PHE A 29 2.15 26.41 -10.84
C PHE A 29 0.97 25.63 -10.25
N ALA A 30 -0.25 25.84 -10.77
CA ALA A 30 -1.43 25.14 -10.31
C ALA A 30 -1.49 23.66 -10.80
N ILE A 31 -0.82 23.34 -11.91
CA ILE A 31 -0.82 21.99 -12.50
C ILE A 31 0.01 21.00 -11.65
N PHE A 32 1.01 21.48 -10.91
CA PHE A 32 1.84 20.61 -10.07
C PHE A 32 1.26 20.32 -8.68
N LYS A 33 0.10 20.88 -8.35
CA LYS A 33 -0.45 20.83 -6.99
C LYS A 33 -1.17 19.52 -6.63
N ASN A 34 -1.38 18.60 -7.61
CA ASN A 34 -2.15 17.36 -7.38
C ASN A 34 -1.58 16.11 -8.07
N THR A 35 -0.36 16.11 -8.55
CA THR A 35 0.29 14.87 -8.99
C THR A 35 1.16 14.33 -7.86
N THR A 36 0.61 13.40 -7.07
CA THR A 36 1.45 12.54 -6.23
C THR A 36 2.45 11.84 -7.15
N VAL A 37 3.76 12.05 -6.91
CA VAL A 37 4.79 11.27 -7.61
C VAL A 37 4.58 9.78 -7.30
N PRO A 38 4.84 8.85 -8.24
CA PRO A 38 4.66 7.42 -8.00
C PRO A 38 5.31 6.90 -6.71
N SER A 39 6.40 7.51 -6.26
CA SER A 39 7.09 7.22 -4.99
C SER A 39 6.32 7.64 -3.73
N ASP A 40 5.28 8.47 -3.87
CA ASP A 40 4.45 8.95 -2.75
C ASP A 40 3.14 8.14 -2.63
N GLN A 41 3.01 7.06 -3.40
CA GLN A 41 1.85 6.17 -3.36
C GLN A 41 2.22 4.85 -2.72
N LEU A 42 1.37 4.37 -1.82
CA LEU A 42 1.45 3.07 -1.19
C LEU A 42 0.22 2.25 -1.59
N ASN A 43 0.44 1.17 -2.31
CA ASN A 43 -0.61 0.25 -2.72
C ASN A 43 -0.73 -0.89 -1.71
N ILE A 44 -1.83 -0.95 -1.00
CA ILE A 44 -2.06 -1.99 0.00
C ILE A 44 -2.93 -3.12 -0.53
N GLY A 45 -2.61 -4.34 -0.10
CA GLY A 45 -3.47 -5.51 -0.16
C GLY A 45 -4.07 -5.79 1.21
N ALA A 46 -5.30 -6.26 1.29
CA ALA A 46 -5.94 -6.59 2.56
C ALA A 46 -6.30 -8.08 2.61
N ILE A 47 -5.89 -8.77 3.68
CA ILE A 47 -6.12 -10.22 3.88
C ILE A 47 -6.92 -10.39 5.16
N GLY A 48 -8.17 -10.92 5.02
CA GLY A 48 -9.13 -10.98 6.12
C GLY A 48 -9.79 -9.63 6.38
N VAL A 49 -10.88 -9.37 5.67
CA VAL A 49 -11.52 -8.03 5.67
C VAL A 49 -12.89 -8.02 6.35
N ASN A 50 -13.15 -9.00 7.21
CA ASN A 50 -14.33 -9.01 8.04
C ASN A 50 -14.01 -8.46 9.44
N GLY A 51 -14.63 -7.39 9.90
CA GLY A 51 -14.37 -6.81 11.23
C GLY A 51 -13.14 -5.89 11.27
N MET A 52 -12.17 -6.17 12.18
CA MET A 52 -11.02 -5.29 12.43
C MET A 52 -10.16 -5.04 11.19
N GLY A 53 -9.84 -6.06 10.41
CA GLY A 53 -9.06 -5.87 9.18
C GLY A 53 -9.68 -4.85 8.23
N TRP A 54 -11.02 -4.77 8.16
CA TRP A 54 -11.67 -3.71 7.40
C TRP A 54 -11.55 -2.33 8.06
N SER A 55 -11.61 -2.27 9.38
CA SER A 55 -11.41 -1.01 10.13
C SER A 55 -10.01 -0.44 9.87
N ASP A 56 -9.00 -1.30 9.87
CA ASP A 56 -7.61 -0.91 9.60
C ASP A 56 -7.43 -0.41 8.16
N VAL A 57 -8.00 -1.12 7.19
CA VAL A 57 -8.02 -0.68 5.78
C VAL A 57 -8.68 0.69 5.65
N THR A 58 -9.84 0.90 6.26
CA THR A 58 -10.55 2.18 6.17
C THR A 58 -9.80 3.31 6.87
N ALA A 59 -9.05 3.02 7.94
CA ALA A 59 -8.17 3.97 8.58
C ALA A 59 -6.97 4.33 7.68
N ALA A 60 -6.33 3.35 7.07
CA ALA A 60 -5.23 3.56 6.14
C ALA A 60 -5.65 4.38 4.92
N LEU A 61 -6.85 4.14 4.38
CA LEU A 61 -7.38 4.86 3.20
C LEU A 61 -7.69 6.35 3.47
N LYS A 62 -7.63 6.82 4.70
CA LYS A 62 -7.71 8.26 5.05
C LYS A 62 -6.39 8.99 4.83
N ILE A 63 -5.29 8.25 4.70
CA ILE A 63 -3.96 8.80 4.49
C ILE A 63 -3.79 9.11 2.99
N PRO A 64 -3.42 10.33 2.62
CA PRO A 64 -3.14 10.68 1.22
C PRO A 64 -2.05 9.77 0.64
N GLY A 65 -2.26 9.28 -0.59
CA GLY A 65 -1.30 8.40 -1.26
C GLY A 65 -1.50 6.90 -0.97
N VAL A 66 -2.36 6.52 -0.01
CA VAL A 66 -2.67 5.10 0.24
C VAL A 66 -3.82 4.63 -0.64
N ASN A 67 -3.61 3.54 -1.38
CA ASN A 67 -4.57 2.94 -2.27
C ASN A 67 -4.80 1.47 -1.93
N LEU A 68 -6.05 1.03 -1.87
CA LEU A 68 -6.37 -0.39 -1.79
C LEU A 68 -6.45 -0.96 -3.20
N VAL A 69 -5.56 -1.88 -3.54
CA VAL A 69 -5.48 -2.49 -4.88
C VAL A 69 -5.88 -3.97 -4.90
N ALA A 70 -5.92 -4.61 -3.74
CA ALA A 70 -6.26 -6.02 -3.63
C ALA A 70 -6.98 -6.34 -2.32
N ILE A 71 -7.97 -7.25 -2.37
CA ILE A 71 -8.70 -7.80 -1.21
C ILE A 71 -8.67 -9.32 -1.28
N CYS A 72 -8.41 -9.97 -0.15
CA CYS A 72 -8.52 -11.40 0.02
C CYS A 72 -9.38 -11.75 1.24
N ASP A 73 -10.36 -12.58 1.04
CA ASP A 73 -11.15 -13.23 2.10
C ASP A 73 -11.64 -14.57 1.59
N VAL A 74 -11.83 -15.55 2.48
CA VAL A 74 -12.39 -16.87 2.11
C VAL A 74 -13.89 -16.77 1.84
N ASP A 75 -14.57 -15.77 2.41
CA ASP A 75 -16.00 -15.52 2.20
C ASP A 75 -16.22 -14.48 1.09
N LYS A 76 -16.74 -14.95 -0.05
CA LYS A 76 -17.08 -14.09 -1.20
C LYS A 76 -18.12 -13.01 -0.86
N ASN A 77 -19.02 -13.27 0.10
CA ASN A 77 -20.01 -12.27 0.52
C ASN A 77 -19.35 -11.13 1.30
N VAL A 78 -18.31 -11.43 2.08
CA VAL A 78 -17.49 -10.41 2.74
C VAL A 78 -16.81 -9.54 1.68
N ILE A 79 -16.17 -10.13 0.68
CA ILE A 79 -15.53 -9.39 -0.43
C ILE A 79 -16.54 -8.47 -1.11
N ALA A 80 -17.70 -8.99 -1.52
CA ALA A 80 -18.73 -8.21 -2.20
C ALA A 80 -19.22 -7.03 -1.35
N ARG A 81 -19.43 -7.25 -0.05
CA ARG A 81 -19.81 -6.20 0.89
C ARG A 81 -18.75 -5.09 0.97
N ARG A 82 -17.45 -5.46 1.03
CA ARG A 82 -16.36 -4.47 1.12
C ARG A 82 -16.17 -3.67 -0.15
N LEU A 83 -16.37 -4.26 -1.31
CA LEU A 83 -16.39 -3.53 -2.58
C LEU A 83 -17.54 -2.50 -2.60
N ASN A 84 -18.72 -2.86 -2.11
CA ASN A 84 -19.83 -1.91 -1.96
C ASN A 84 -19.51 -0.79 -0.96
N ASP A 85 -18.85 -1.10 0.16
CA ASP A 85 -18.44 -0.10 1.14
C ASP A 85 -17.41 0.87 0.56
N LEU A 86 -16.45 0.40 -0.26
CA LEU A 86 -15.51 1.24 -1.01
C LEU A 86 -16.24 2.20 -1.95
N ALA A 87 -17.21 1.69 -2.71
CA ALA A 87 -18.00 2.52 -3.63
C ALA A 87 -18.76 3.63 -2.87
N LYS A 88 -19.34 3.33 -1.69
CA LYS A 88 -19.99 4.32 -0.83
C LYS A 88 -19.01 5.37 -0.28
N MET A 89 -17.74 5.01 -0.13
CA MET A 89 -16.67 5.95 0.25
C MET A 89 -16.15 6.79 -0.93
N GLY A 90 -16.74 6.65 -2.12
CA GLY A 90 -16.30 7.35 -3.33
C GLY A 90 -14.99 6.81 -3.93
N LYS A 91 -14.59 5.59 -3.54
CA LYS A 91 -13.40 4.92 -4.09
C LYS A 91 -13.80 4.04 -5.28
N ASP A 92 -12.92 3.92 -6.27
CA ASP A 92 -13.16 3.09 -7.45
C ASP A 92 -12.93 1.60 -7.13
N ALA A 93 -14.00 0.93 -6.71
CA ALA A 93 -13.96 -0.50 -6.36
C ALA A 93 -13.66 -1.41 -7.57
N SER A 94 -13.85 -0.94 -8.81
CA SER A 94 -13.59 -1.75 -10.01
C SER A 94 -12.10 -2.02 -10.25
N LYS A 95 -11.22 -1.21 -9.66
CA LYS A 95 -9.77 -1.37 -9.73
C LYS A 95 -9.20 -2.32 -8.69
N VAL A 96 -10.01 -2.75 -7.72
CA VAL A 96 -9.58 -3.64 -6.64
C VAL A 96 -9.67 -5.09 -7.09
N LYS A 97 -8.51 -5.77 -7.16
CA LYS A 97 -8.47 -7.21 -7.46
C LYS A 97 -8.93 -8.02 -6.26
N THR A 98 -9.67 -9.09 -6.50
CA THR A 98 -10.25 -9.94 -5.43
C THR A 98 -9.67 -11.34 -5.46
N TYR A 99 -9.41 -11.90 -4.28
CA TYR A 99 -8.76 -13.20 -4.11
C TYR A 99 -9.47 -14.02 -3.03
N GLY A 100 -9.60 -15.34 -3.24
CA GLY A 100 -10.02 -16.29 -2.21
C GLY A 100 -8.84 -16.98 -1.51
N ASP A 101 -7.63 -16.80 -2.04
CA ASP A 101 -6.38 -17.35 -1.53
C ASP A 101 -5.36 -16.23 -1.37
N TYR A 102 -4.86 -16.04 -0.15
CA TYR A 102 -3.90 -14.96 0.15
C TYR A 102 -2.59 -15.13 -0.59
N LYS A 103 -2.14 -16.35 -0.90
CA LYS A 103 -0.90 -16.58 -1.66
C LYS A 103 -1.00 -15.97 -3.06
N LYS A 104 -2.17 -16.05 -3.68
CA LYS A 104 -2.43 -15.41 -4.97
C LYS A 104 -2.45 -13.89 -4.87
N LEU A 105 -2.88 -13.31 -3.75
CA LEU A 105 -2.75 -11.88 -3.51
C LEU A 105 -1.27 -11.49 -3.37
N LEU A 106 -0.45 -12.27 -2.67
CA LEU A 106 0.97 -12.00 -2.49
C LEU A 106 1.77 -12.05 -3.81
N GLU A 107 1.34 -12.84 -4.80
CA GLU A 107 1.92 -12.86 -6.15
C GLU A 107 1.66 -11.56 -6.93
N ASN A 108 0.73 -10.71 -6.48
CA ASN A 108 0.40 -9.46 -7.17
C ASN A 108 1.51 -8.41 -6.96
N LYS A 109 2.16 -8.03 -8.07
CA LYS A 109 3.28 -7.08 -8.08
C LYS A 109 2.85 -5.63 -7.81
N ASP A 110 1.56 -5.32 -7.96
CA ASP A 110 1.01 -3.98 -7.70
C ASP A 110 0.82 -3.73 -6.19
N VAL A 111 0.96 -4.74 -5.34
CA VAL A 111 0.85 -4.63 -3.88
C VAL A 111 2.22 -4.36 -3.29
N ASP A 112 2.37 -3.27 -2.54
CA ASP A 112 3.58 -2.90 -1.81
C ASP A 112 3.56 -3.45 -0.38
N ALA A 113 2.42 -3.30 0.30
CA ALA A 113 2.23 -3.72 1.68
C ALA A 113 0.92 -4.48 1.87
N VAL A 114 0.83 -5.30 2.91
CA VAL A 114 -0.39 -6.03 3.25
C VAL A 114 -0.87 -5.71 4.66
N VAL A 115 -2.20 -5.59 4.80
CA VAL A 115 -2.90 -5.53 6.08
C VAL A 115 -3.48 -6.91 6.36
N ILE A 116 -3.07 -7.54 7.46
CA ILE A 116 -3.52 -8.87 7.88
C ILE A 116 -4.49 -8.73 9.05
N GLY A 117 -5.77 -8.99 8.80
CA GLY A 117 -6.86 -8.97 9.79
C GLY A 117 -7.63 -10.28 9.84
N THR A 118 -6.96 -11.39 9.58
CA THR A 118 -7.48 -12.76 9.72
C THR A 118 -7.63 -13.16 11.19
N PRO A 119 -8.23 -14.31 11.52
CA PRO A 119 -8.08 -14.90 12.85
C PRO A 119 -6.62 -15.15 13.21
N ASP A 120 -6.29 -15.02 14.49
CA ASP A 120 -4.93 -15.00 15.04
C ASP A 120 -4.05 -16.19 14.65
N HIS A 121 -4.62 -17.38 14.54
CA HIS A 121 -3.91 -18.60 14.15
C HIS A 121 -3.42 -18.62 12.68
N TRP A 122 -3.82 -17.63 11.89
CA TRP A 122 -3.31 -17.41 10.53
C TRP A 122 -2.24 -16.33 10.44
N HIS A 123 -2.10 -15.47 11.47
CA HIS A 123 -1.22 -14.30 11.43
C HIS A 123 0.22 -14.65 11.11
N ALA A 124 0.80 -15.58 11.86
CA ALA A 124 2.21 -15.94 11.70
C ALA A 124 2.53 -16.47 10.30
N LEU A 125 1.70 -17.40 9.81
CA LEU A 125 1.90 -18.01 8.49
C LEU A 125 1.81 -16.96 7.38
N ILE A 126 0.75 -16.15 7.39
CA ILE A 126 0.53 -15.14 6.34
C ILE A 126 1.61 -14.06 6.39
N MET A 127 2.01 -13.62 7.59
CA MET A 127 3.07 -12.62 7.75
C MET A 127 4.41 -13.12 7.19
N MET A 128 4.83 -14.33 7.54
CA MET A 128 6.07 -14.91 7.03
C MET A 128 6.05 -15.05 5.50
N ASP A 129 4.93 -15.53 4.93
CA ASP A 129 4.76 -15.65 3.49
C ASP A 129 4.79 -14.26 2.81
N ALA A 130 4.22 -13.23 3.44
CA ALA A 130 4.24 -11.86 2.92
C ALA A 130 5.67 -11.26 2.94
N CYS A 131 6.43 -11.45 4.02
CA CYS A 131 7.83 -11.06 4.10
C CYS A 131 8.67 -11.76 3.03
N ALA A 132 8.48 -13.08 2.85
CA ALA A 132 9.15 -13.85 1.80
C ALA A 132 8.80 -13.36 0.38
N ALA A 133 7.59 -12.84 0.20
CA ALA A 133 7.15 -12.22 -1.06
C ALA A 133 7.64 -10.75 -1.22
N GLY A 134 8.43 -10.24 -0.26
CA GLY A 134 8.98 -8.88 -0.29
C GLY A 134 7.95 -7.79 -0.06
N LYS A 135 6.87 -8.08 0.69
CA LYS A 135 5.83 -7.12 1.05
C LYS A 135 6.03 -6.61 2.46
N ASP A 136 5.81 -5.30 2.66
CA ASP A 136 5.67 -4.76 4.00
C ASP A 136 4.38 -5.27 4.65
N VAL A 137 4.37 -5.38 5.98
CA VAL A 137 3.25 -6.03 6.69
C VAL A 137 2.78 -5.18 7.86
N TYR A 138 1.47 -4.95 7.91
CA TYR A 138 0.74 -4.59 9.11
C TYR A 138 -0.11 -5.80 9.53
N CYS A 139 0.14 -6.34 10.72
CA CYS A 139 -0.57 -7.49 11.26
C CYS A 139 -1.34 -7.11 12.51
N GLU A 140 -2.63 -7.48 12.56
CA GLU A 140 -3.47 -7.24 13.72
C GLU A 140 -3.02 -8.05 14.95
N LYS A 141 -3.44 -7.57 16.10
CA LYS A 141 -3.21 -8.27 17.38
C LYS A 141 -4.23 -9.42 17.58
N PRO A 142 -3.89 -10.45 18.36
CA PRO A 142 -2.56 -10.81 18.81
C PRO A 142 -1.68 -11.28 17.64
N VAL A 143 -0.39 -10.90 17.70
CA VAL A 143 0.52 -11.11 16.57
C VAL A 143 0.70 -12.58 16.23
N GLY A 144 0.69 -13.45 17.23
CA GLY A 144 0.78 -14.91 17.07
C GLY A 144 0.22 -15.64 18.29
N ASN A 145 -0.12 -16.92 18.12
CA ASN A 145 -0.70 -17.77 19.14
C ASN A 145 0.34 -18.39 20.09
N SER A 146 1.61 -18.32 19.73
CA SER A 146 2.69 -18.88 20.54
C SER A 146 3.97 -18.03 20.46
N ILE A 147 4.81 -18.15 21.47
CA ILE A 147 6.14 -17.52 21.47
C ILE A 147 6.99 -18.03 20.29
N GLY A 148 6.81 -19.31 19.90
CA GLY A 148 7.50 -19.89 18.74
C GLY A 148 7.13 -19.19 17.44
N GLU A 149 5.84 -18.96 17.21
CA GLU A 149 5.34 -18.20 16.06
C GLU A 149 5.90 -16.76 16.04
N CYS A 150 5.82 -16.06 17.18
CA CYS A 150 6.35 -14.70 17.25
C CYS A 150 7.86 -14.64 16.94
N ARG A 151 8.65 -15.62 17.39
CA ARG A 151 10.08 -15.71 17.06
C ARG A 151 10.31 -15.96 15.57
N ALA A 152 9.51 -16.83 14.95
CA ALA A 152 9.59 -17.10 13.52
C ALA A 152 9.24 -15.85 12.68
N MET A 153 8.23 -15.09 13.10
CA MET A 153 7.86 -13.84 12.45
C MET A 153 8.96 -12.78 12.53
N VAL A 154 9.68 -12.69 13.64
CA VAL A 154 10.83 -11.76 13.78
C VAL A 154 12.02 -12.17 12.91
N ALA A 155 12.15 -13.46 12.61
CA ALA A 155 13.24 -13.99 11.78
C ALA A 155 12.95 -13.88 10.27
N ALA A 156 11.69 -13.69 9.88
CA ALA A 156 11.27 -13.57 8.49
C ALA A 156 11.52 -12.17 7.93
#